data_73cb4bd319a984d4dd2abd2d09d6a98c
#
_entry.id   73cb4bd319a984d4dd2abd2d09d6a98c
#
_cell.length_a   1.000
_cell.length_b   1.000
_cell.length_c   1.000
_cell.angle_alpha   90.00
_cell.angle_beta   90.00
_cell.angle_gamma   90.00
#
_symmetry.space_group_name_H-M   'P 1'
#
loop_
_entity.id
_entity.type
_entity.pdbx_description
1 polymer ?
#
loop_
_entity_poly.entity_id
_entity_poly.type
_entity_poly.pdbx_seq_one_letter_code
_entity_poly.pdbx_strand_id
1 'polypeptide(L)'
;MKHKKTNAGESFQRKVFSSLLYSLLLTLTAEFFVAKNLLAVADYEVQSGSHAALFQPIADFRLLTLLALLGGGILFFCLVFWLLQRKSFSYIAALSEAMRNMAGGDLRATVHIEGDDEFSEMGENLNRLGEELRSLMEREREAEKSKSELVTNIAHDLRTPLTSIVGYLDILRSKRDGLDAGTAAHYTDIAYEKSKKLEKLINELFGFTKLSGGELVMHVSSLDLVQLLAQLLEEFYPSFVNAGLHYELIADRESLGIEGDPELLARVFENLIGNAIKYGAEGKQLRVYLVTEENFVTVRVVNYGKLIPAEELPHVFDRFYRVEQSRNAKTGGTGLGLTIAKNIVEMHRGEITVTSDWSGTAFVVRLPRNLDFTKENFANANH
;
A
#
# COMPACT_ATOMS: atom_id res chain seq x y z
N MET A 1 -10.07 -6.39 19.42
CA MET A 1 -8.73 -6.23 20.07
C MET A 1 -8.90 -6.35 21.57
N LYS A 2 -8.50 -7.48 22.16
CA LYS A 2 -8.54 -7.69 23.60
C LYS A 2 -7.34 -6.96 24.22
N HIS A 3 -7.58 -5.92 25.02
CA HIS A 3 -6.59 -5.37 25.94
C HIS A 3 -6.05 -6.50 26.82
N LYS A 4 -4.87 -6.98 26.50
CA LYS A 4 -4.07 -7.80 27.42
C LYS A 4 -3.66 -6.84 28.54
N LYS A 5 -4.33 -6.93 29.68
CA LYS A 5 -3.81 -6.33 30.94
C LYS A 5 -2.45 -7.00 31.18
N THR A 6 -1.41 -6.35 30.73
CA THR A 6 -0.05 -6.69 31.11
C THR A 6 0.06 -6.46 32.59
N ASN A 7 0.48 -7.50 33.34
CA ASN A 7 0.98 -7.36 34.69
C ASN A 7 2.00 -6.22 34.62
N ALA A 8 1.74 -5.15 35.38
CA ALA A 8 2.57 -3.96 35.40
C ALA A 8 3.99 -4.38 35.75
N GLY A 9 4.87 -4.42 34.76
CA GLY A 9 6.29 -4.40 34.96
C GLY A 9 6.64 -3.27 35.91
N GLU A 10 7.72 -3.39 36.66
CA GLU A 10 8.07 -2.32 37.61
C GLU A 10 8.21 -1.01 36.84
N SER A 11 7.28 -0.07 37.13
CA SER A 11 7.30 1.26 36.54
C SER A 11 8.67 1.90 36.80
N PHE A 12 9.18 2.66 35.85
CA PHE A 12 10.45 3.38 35.98
C PHE A 12 10.52 4.14 37.31
N GLN A 13 9.41 4.74 37.74
CA GLN A 13 9.32 5.42 39.03
C GLN A 13 9.63 4.47 40.20
N ARG A 14 9.13 3.23 40.17
CA ARG A 14 9.44 2.23 41.19
C ARG A 14 10.92 1.80 41.19
N LYS A 15 11.49 1.63 39.98
CA LYS A 15 12.92 1.30 39.82
C LYS A 15 13.79 2.44 40.34
N VAL A 16 13.49 3.68 40.06
CA VAL A 16 14.21 4.85 40.58
C VAL A 16 14.05 4.95 42.09
N PHE A 17 12.84 4.79 42.62
CA PHE A 17 12.57 4.85 44.03
C PHE A 17 13.26 3.71 44.81
N SER A 18 13.19 2.49 44.29
CA SER A 18 13.86 1.34 44.89
C SER A 18 15.39 1.50 44.89
N SER A 19 15.98 1.95 43.80
CA SER A 19 17.44 2.21 43.71
C SER A 19 17.89 3.32 44.65
N LEU A 20 17.08 4.38 44.79
CA LEU A 20 17.33 5.46 45.75
C LEU A 20 17.28 4.92 47.20
N LEU A 21 16.26 4.10 47.52
CA LEU A 21 16.11 3.49 48.83
C LEU A 21 17.27 2.52 49.14
N TYR A 22 17.63 1.66 48.17
CA TYR A 22 18.75 0.71 48.34
C TYR A 22 20.10 1.44 48.50
N SER A 23 20.37 2.47 47.67
CA SER A 23 21.61 3.24 47.81
C SER A 23 21.69 3.96 49.14
N LEU A 24 20.57 4.54 49.60
CA LEU A 24 20.51 5.20 50.92
C LEU A 24 20.74 4.20 52.05
N LEU A 25 20.05 3.05 52.03
CA LEU A 25 20.16 2.04 53.09
C LEU A 25 21.56 1.45 53.14
N LEU A 26 22.15 1.19 51.98
CA LEU A 26 23.53 0.68 51.88
C LEU A 26 24.53 1.70 52.40
N THR A 27 24.35 2.96 52.04
CA THR A 27 25.21 4.06 52.55
C THR A 27 25.11 4.23 54.04
N LEU A 28 23.91 4.30 54.63
CA LEU A 28 23.70 4.46 56.04
C LEU A 28 24.28 3.27 56.85
N THR A 29 24.12 2.05 56.34
CA THR A 29 24.70 0.86 57.01
C THR A 29 26.22 0.86 56.93
N ALA A 30 26.80 1.23 55.81
CA ALA A 30 28.25 1.32 55.62
C ALA A 30 28.84 2.42 56.51
N GLU A 31 28.23 3.63 56.50
CA GLU A 31 28.69 4.74 57.36
C GLU A 31 28.58 4.41 58.82
N PHE A 32 27.48 3.83 59.29
CA PHE A 32 27.30 3.46 60.68
C PHE A 32 28.41 2.48 61.12
N PHE A 33 28.71 1.45 60.27
CA PHE A 33 29.73 0.49 60.55
C PHE A 33 31.14 1.11 60.57
N VAL A 34 31.47 1.96 59.62
CA VAL A 34 32.76 2.66 59.54
C VAL A 34 32.92 3.61 60.73
N ALA A 35 31.92 4.42 61.01
CA ALA A 35 31.96 5.40 62.13
C ALA A 35 32.14 4.69 63.46
N LYS A 36 31.35 3.63 63.73
CA LYS A 36 31.42 2.84 64.95
C LYS A 36 32.81 2.24 65.15
N ASN A 37 33.35 1.58 64.10
CA ASN A 37 34.65 0.94 64.22
C ASN A 37 35.80 1.94 64.30
N LEU A 38 35.75 3.03 63.50
CA LEU A 38 36.80 4.04 63.52
C LEU A 38 36.90 4.74 64.87
N LEU A 39 35.75 5.13 65.45
CA LEU A 39 35.70 5.77 66.75
C LEU A 39 36.12 4.80 67.86
N ALA A 40 35.69 3.52 67.84
CA ALA A 40 36.09 2.52 68.80
C ALA A 40 37.60 2.20 68.78
N VAL A 41 38.18 2.09 67.57
CA VAL A 41 39.60 1.91 67.35
C VAL A 41 40.38 3.12 67.86
N ALA A 42 39.91 4.32 67.48
CA ALA A 42 40.55 5.55 67.91
C ALA A 42 40.60 5.69 69.47
N ASP A 43 39.47 5.41 70.15
CA ASP A 43 39.39 5.48 71.59
C ASP A 43 40.31 4.38 72.24
N TYR A 44 40.37 3.17 71.68
CA TYR A 44 41.23 2.07 72.19
C TYR A 44 42.73 2.42 72.00
N GLU A 45 43.15 2.90 70.82
CA GLU A 45 44.58 3.19 70.53
C GLU A 45 45.09 4.40 71.34
N VAL A 46 44.21 5.41 71.54
CA VAL A 46 44.53 6.54 72.40
C VAL A 46 44.72 6.09 73.84
N GLN A 47 43.87 5.17 74.38
CA GLN A 47 43.95 4.66 75.76
C GLN A 47 45.15 3.70 75.96
N SER A 48 45.45 2.89 74.94
CA SER A 48 46.57 1.93 75.01
C SER A 48 47.96 2.56 74.85
N GLY A 49 47.98 3.82 74.27
CA GLY A 49 49.23 4.54 74.02
C GLY A 49 50.03 4.01 72.81
N SER A 50 49.57 3.00 72.14
CA SER A 50 50.33 2.23 71.13
C SER A 50 50.52 3.11 69.87
N HIS A 51 49.49 3.77 69.30
CA HIS A 51 49.50 4.63 68.16
C HIS A 51 48.76 5.95 68.44
N ALA A 52 48.80 6.43 69.68
CA ALA A 52 48.06 7.62 70.12
C ALA A 52 48.20 8.84 69.22
N ALA A 53 49.40 9.14 68.73
CA ALA A 53 49.69 10.26 67.91
C ALA A 53 48.94 10.27 66.56
N LEU A 54 48.61 9.09 66.04
CA LEU A 54 47.85 8.96 64.75
C LEU A 54 46.35 9.09 64.95
N PHE A 55 45.82 8.60 66.10
CA PHE A 55 44.37 8.55 66.37
C PHE A 55 43.88 9.70 67.26
N GLN A 56 44.76 10.44 67.96
CA GLN A 56 44.47 11.61 68.76
C GLN A 56 43.60 12.63 68.01
N PRO A 57 43.93 13.01 66.76
CA PRO A 57 43.09 13.97 66.03
C PRO A 57 41.64 13.50 65.83
N ILE A 58 41.41 12.18 65.63
CA ILE A 58 40.07 11.59 65.43
C ILE A 58 39.29 11.66 66.75
N ALA A 59 39.94 11.43 67.88
CA ALA A 59 39.33 11.50 69.22
C ALA A 59 39.04 12.96 69.63
N ASP A 60 39.97 13.91 69.39
CA ASP A 60 39.86 15.32 69.78
C ASP A 60 38.87 16.11 68.86
N PHE A 61 38.86 15.79 67.54
CA PHE A 61 38.01 16.46 66.56
C PHE A 61 36.85 15.57 66.08
N ARG A 62 36.15 14.88 66.99
CA ARG A 62 35.05 13.95 66.66
C ARG A 62 34.02 14.53 65.68
N LEU A 63 33.64 15.82 65.87
CA LEU A 63 32.70 16.49 64.99
C LEU A 63 33.21 16.60 63.56
N LEU A 64 34.50 16.95 63.39
CA LEU A 64 35.11 17.12 62.07
C LEU A 64 35.23 15.72 61.37
N THR A 65 35.57 14.71 62.12
CA THR A 65 35.61 13.31 61.65
C THR A 65 34.25 12.82 61.18
N LEU A 66 33.20 13.10 61.98
CA LEU A 66 31.82 12.75 61.55
C LEU A 66 31.38 13.53 60.34
N LEU A 67 31.71 14.80 60.19
CA LEU A 67 31.42 15.61 59.00
C LEU A 67 32.18 15.06 57.74
N ALA A 68 33.44 14.62 57.93
CA ALA A 68 34.20 14.02 56.86
C ALA A 68 33.59 12.68 56.40
N LEU A 69 33.14 11.87 57.35
CA LEU A 69 32.43 10.61 57.08
C LEU A 69 31.13 10.89 56.34
N LEU A 70 30.33 11.86 56.78
CA LEU A 70 29.10 12.24 56.10
C LEU A 70 29.36 12.67 54.64
N GLY A 71 30.42 13.44 54.39
CA GLY A 71 30.83 13.84 53.04
C GLY A 71 31.24 12.62 52.19
N GLY A 72 31.96 11.68 52.78
CA GLY A 72 32.31 10.41 52.12
C GLY A 72 31.10 9.56 51.80
N GLY A 73 30.12 9.52 52.70
CA GLY A 73 28.85 8.81 52.50
C GLY A 73 28.03 9.40 51.38
N ILE A 74 27.94 10.73 51.29
CA ILE A 74 27.25 11.36 50.17
C ILE A 74 27.89 10.98 48.82
N LEU A 75 29.22 10.96 48.75
CA LEU A 75 29.90 10.57 47.55
C LEU A 75 29.65 9.06 47.21
N PHE A 76 29.67 8.21 48.23
CA PHE A 76 29.38 6.78 48.11
C PHE A 76 27.93 6.55 47.65
N PHE A 77 26.97 7.26 48.26
CA PHE A 77 25.57 7.26 47.82
C PHE A 77 25.43 7.64 46.33
N CYS A 78 26.03 8.74 45.93
CA CYS A 78 25.97 9.19 44.53
C CYS A 78 26.57 8.17 43.59
N LEU A 79 27.68 7.55 43.96
CA LEU A 79 28.32 6.48 43.17
C LEU A 79 27.42 5.26 43.01
N VAL A 80 26.87 4.74 44.12
CA VAL A 80 25.98 3.57 44.08
C VAL A 80 24.71 3.86 43.30
N PHE A 81 24.08 5.01 43.54
CA PHE A 81 22.90 5.44 42.81
C PHE A 81 23.18 5.56 41.31
N TRP A 82 24.31 6.18 40.93
CA TRP A 82 24.69 6.29 39.52
C TRP A 82 24.92 4.89 38.87
N LEU A 83 25.57 4.00 39.58
CA LEU A 83 25.80 2.62 39.08
C LEU A 83 24.50 1.85 38.86
N LEU A 84 23.51 2.04 39.72
CA LEU A 84 22.19 1.40 39.60
C LEU A 84 21.38 2.00 38.43
N GLN A 85 21.54 3.29 38.15
CA GLN A 85 20.74 4.01 37.14
C GLN A 85 21.39 4.09 35.75
N ARG A 86 22.69 3.75 35.63
CA ARG A 86 23.43 3.92 34.36
C ARG A 86 22.78 3.24 33.14
N LYS A 87 22.11 2.08 33.37
CA LYS A 87 21.41 1.36 32.30
C LYS A 87 20.19 2.13 31.79
N SER A 88 19.40 2.71 32.70
CA SER A 88 18.23 3.51 32.34
C SER A 88 18.63 4.77 31.56
N PHE A 89 19.70 5.45 31.97
CA PHE A 89 20.22 6.62 31.25
C PHE A 89 20.75 6.27 29.86
N SER A 90 21.46 5.14 29.71
CA SER A 90 21.96 4.70 28.42
C SER A 90 20.80 4.34 27.47
N TYR A 91 19.71 3.77 27.98
CA TYR A 91 18.52 3.45 27.19
C TYR A 91 17.78 4.70 26.71
N ILE A 92 17.63 5.73 27.56
CA ILE A 92 17.07 7.02 27.17
C ILE A 92 17.91 7.69 26.08
N ALA A 93 19.24 7.60 26.19
CA ALA A 93 20.14 8.12 25.18
C ALA A 93 19.97 7.39 23.83
N ALA A 94 19.83 6.06 23.85
CA ALA A 94 19.57 5.27 22.64
C ALA A 94 18.23 5.60 22.01
N LEU A 95 17.15 5.78 22.80
CA LEU A 95 15.85 6.27 22.30
C LEU A 95 15.98 7.63 21.61
N SER A 96 16.67 8.59 22.27
CA SER A 96 16.89 9.92 21.72
C SER A 96 17.71 9.89 20.41
N GLU A 97 18.71 9.02 20.32
CA GLU A 97 19.52 8.83 19.12
C GLU A 97 18.69 8.22 17.98
N ALA A 98 17.89 7.17 18.26
CA ALA A 98 17.01 6.57 17.26
C ALA A 98 15.97 7.58 16.74
N MET A 99 15.35 8.37 17.62
CA MET A 99 14.43 9.46 17.22
C MET A 99 15.13 10.49 16.31
N ARG A 100 16.37 10.86 16.63
CA ARG A 100 17.15 11.82 15.82
C ARG A 100 17.46 11.23 14.45
N ASN A 101 17.86 9.95 14.38
CA ASN A 101 18.16 9.26 13.13
C ASN A 101 16.91 9.14 12.26
N MET A 102 15.75 8.76 12.85
CA MET A 102 14.46 8.74 12.15
C MET A 102 14.06 10.13 11.62
N ALA A 103 14.22 11.18 12.43
CA ALA A 103 13.97 12.56 11.99
C ALA A 103 14.92 13.01 10.88
N GLY A 104 16.13 12.44 10.80
CA GLY A 104 17.10 12.62 9.71
C GLY A 104 16.79 11.79 8.46
N GLY A 105 15.73 10.98 8.47
CA GLY A 105 15.30 10.16 7.32
C GLY A 105 15.77 8.70 7.38
N ASP A 106 16.54 8.28 8.38
CA ASP A 106 16.88 6.86 8.56
C ASP A 106 15.80 6.12 9.35
N LEU A 107 14.75 5.73 8.64
CA LEU A 107 13.64 4.96 9.20
C LEU A 107 13.99 3.48 9.51
N ARG A 108 15.25 3.05 9.27
CA ARG A 108 15.73 1.71 9.64
C ARG A 108 16.31 1.66 11.04
N ALA A 109 16.55 2.82 11.64
CA ALA A 109 17.02 2.91 13.01
C ALA A 109 15.98 2.27 13.94
N THR A 110 16.39 1.24 14.68
CA THR A 110 15.56 0.53 15.66
C THR A 110 16.19 0.63 17.03
N VAL A 111 15.37 0.66 18.07
CA VAL A 111 15.78 0.57 19.46
C VAL A 111 15.66 -0.86 19.94
N HIS A 112 16.72 -1.38 20.53
CA HIS A 112 16.66 -2.70 21.19
C HIS A 112 15.81 -2.57 22.47
N ILE A 113 14.80 -3.43 22.60
CA ILE A 113 13.86 -3.38 23.72
C ILE A 113 14.41 -4.20 24.87
N GLU A 114 14.68 -3.52 25.99
CA GLU A 114 15.16 -4.15 27.23
C GLU A 114 14.18 -3.88 28.37
N GLY A 115 13.49 -4.90 28.84
CA GLY A 115 12.60 -4.81 30.00
C GLY A 115 11.13 -4.63 29.64
N ASP A 116 10.34 -4.27 30.68
CA ASP A 116 8.86 -4.18 30.64
C ASP A 116 8.38 -2.85 31.29
N ASP A 117 9.17 -1.80 31.18
CA ASP A 117 8.84 -0.49 31.72
C ASP A 117 8.32 0.48 30.64
N GLU A 118 7.96 1.69 31.04
CA GLU A 118 7.41 2.73 30.17
C GLU A 118 8.38 3.11 29.03
N PHE A 119 9.69 2.98 29.25
CA PHE A 119 10.68 3.26 28.20
C PHE A 119 10.76 2.15 27.17
N SER A 120 10.54 0.90 27.58
CA SER A 120 10.44 -0.25 26.67
C SER A 120 9.21 -0.10 25.77
N GLU A 121 8.05 0.32 26.33
CA GLU A 121 6.85 0.63 25.56
C GLU A 121 7.09 1.81 24.59
N MET A 122 7.83 2.84 24.99
CA MET A 122 8.25 3.93 24.10
C MET A 122 9.13 3.41 22.95
N GLY A 123 10.06 2.50 23.21
CA GLY A 123 10.91 1.86 22.20
C GLY A 123 10.09 1.06 21.19
N GLU A 124 9.12 0.25 21.66
CA GLU A 124 8.20 -0.48 20.79
C GLU A 124 7.37 0.44 19.91
N ASN A 125 6.80 1.49 20.50
CA ASN A 125 6.01 2.47 19.77
C ASN A 125 6.85 3.22 18.73
N LEU A 126 8.11 3.55 19.05
CA LEU A 126 9.03 4.19 18.13
C LEU A 126 9.39 3.27 16.96
N ASN A 127 9.71 2.00 17.22
CA ASN A 127 9.99 1.02 16.18
C ASN A 127 8.80 0.81 15.26
N ARG A 128 7.58 0.69 15.82
CA ARG A 128 6.34 0.56 15.03
C ARG A 128 6.08 1.79 14.16
N LEU A 129 6.27 3.00 14.71
CA LEU A 129 6.13 4.23 13.96
C LEU A 129 7.12 4.30 12.78
N GLY A 130 8.37 3.90 13.00
CA GLY A 130 9.38 3.83 11.94
C GLY A 130 8.98 2.87 10.81
N GLU A 131 8.41 1.71 11.16
CA GLU A 131 7.95 0.73 10.18
C GLU A 131 6.70 1.21 9.40
N GLU A 132 5.74 1.84 10.09
CA GLU A 132 4.56 2.44 9.44
C GLU A 132 4.97 3.56 8.47
N LEU A 133 5.83 4.48 8.90
CA LEU A 133 6.34 5.57 8.04
C LEU A 133 7.09 5.01 6.83
N ARG A 134 7.93 4.00 7.00
CA ARG A 134 8.65 3.37 5.90
C ARG A 134 7.69 2.75 4.89
N SER A 135 6.66 2.04 5.37
CA SER A 135 5.65 1.42 4.51
C SER A 135 4.84 2.47 3.71
N LEU A 136 4.52 3.61 4.35
CA LEU A 136 3.85 4.72 3.68
C LEU A 136 4.72 5.36 2.59
N MET A 137 5.99 5.62 2.88
CA MET A 137 6.93 6.18 1.90
C MET A 137 7.19 5.24 0.72
N GLU A 138 7.26 3.93 0.98
CA GLU A 138 7.39 2.92 -0.10
C GLU A 138 6.17 2.94 -1.02
N ARG A 139 4.95 2.95 -0.45
CA ARG A 139 3.69 3.06 -1.22
C ARG A 139 3.61 4.35 -2.03
N GLU A 140 4.00 5.48 -1.43
CA GLU A 140 4.04 6.77 -2.12
C GLU A 140 5.01 6.74 -3.30
N ARG A 141 6.21 6.19 -3.09
CA ARG A 141 7.24 6.05 -4.14
C ARG A 141 6.77 5.14 -5.27
N GLU A 142 6.12 4.02 -4.96
CA GLU A 142 5.54 3.12 -5.96
C GLU A 142 4.42 3.81 -6.75
N ALA A 143 3.56 4.58 -6.06
CA ALA A 143 2.50 5.35 -6.70
C ALA A 143 3.07 6.43 -7.63
N GLU A 144 4.14 7.14 -7.22
CA GLU A 144 4.78 8.17 -8.04
C GLU A 144 5.50 7.56 -9.25
N LYS A 145 6.18 6.42 -9.06
CA LYS A 145 6.79 5.67 -10.16
C LYS A 145 5.73 5.22 -11.17
N SER A 146 4.64 4.63 -10.69
CA SER A 146 3.52 4.20 -11.54
C SER A 146 2.90 5.38 -12.31
N LYS A 147 2.77 6.55 -11.66
CA LYS A 147 2.30 7.79 -12.31
C LYS A 147 3.26 8.28 -13.40
N SER A 148 4.56 8.22 -13.18
CA SER A 148 5.57 8.62 -14.15
C SER A 148 5.62 7.68 -15.36
N GLU A 149 5.54 6.38 -15.13
CA GLU A 149 5.42 5.36 -16.19
C GLU A 149 4.14 5.55 -17.00
N LEU A 150 3.02 5.87 -16.35
CA LEU A 150 1.76 6.24 -16.95
C LEU A 150 1.94 7.35 -18.00
N VAL A 151 2.49 8.49 -17.57
CA VAL A 151 2.66 9.66 -18.44
C VAL A 151 3.55 9.32 -19.64
N THR A 152 4.62 8.58 -19.42
CA THR A 152 5.57 8.17 -20.47
C THR A 152 4.92 7.27 -21.51
N ASN A 153 4.18 6.25 -21.06
CA ASN A 153 3.51 5.29 -21.95
C ASN A 153 2.40 5.96 -22.76
N ILE A 154 1.59 6.82 -22.12
CA ILE A 154 0.57 7.60 -22.82
C ILE A 154 1.17 8.50 -23.89
N ALA A 155 2.23 9.24 -23.55
CA ALA A 155 2.88 10.14 -24.51
C ALA A 155 3.40 9.37 -25.73
N HIS A 156 3.96 8.17 -25.53
CA HIS A 156 4.38 7.29 -26.62
C HIS A 156 3.20 6.83 -27.49
N ASP A 157 2.12 6.34 -26.85
CA ASP A 157 0.97 5.77 -27.57
C ASP A 157 0.12 6.82 -28.30
N LEU A 158 0.13 8.08 -27.83
CA LEU A 158 -0.48 9.20 -28.53
C LEU A 158 0.41 9.71 -29.70
N ARG A 159 1.74 9.72 -29.52
CA ARG A 159 2.68 10.21 -30.54
C ARG A 159 2.63 9.37 -31.81
N THR A 160 2.55 8.04 -31.67
CA THR A 160 2.58 7.12 -32.83
C THR A 160 1.46 7.36 -33.85
N PRO A 161 0.15 7.34 -33.47
CA PRO A 161 -0.92 7.66 -34.41
C PRO A 161 -0.86 9.09 -34.90
N LEU A 162 -0.51 10.07 -34.05
CA LEU A 162 -0.39 11.47 -34.44
C LEU A 162 0.67 11.66 -35.52
N THR A 163 1.85 11.08 -35.36
CA THR A 163 2.91 11.14 -36.39
C THR A 163 2.46 10.53 -37.70
N SER A 164 1.70 9.42 -37.67
CA SER A 164 1.14 8.80 -38.88
C SER A 164 0.13 9.71 -39.55
N ILE A 165 -0.81 10.30 -38.79
CA ILE A 165 -1.81 11.23 -39.32
C ILE A 165 -1.13 12.40 -40.06
N VAL A 166 -0.21 13.08 -39.35
CA VAL A 166 0.55 14.21 -39.93
C VAL A 166 1.31 13.79 -41.17
N GLY A 167 1.99 12.62 -41.14
CA GLY A 167 2.76 12.12 -42.27
C GLY A 167 1.90 11.87 -43.52
N TYR A 168 0.74 11.21 -43.38
CA TYR A 168 -0.16 10.96 -44.51
C TYR A 168 -0.80 12.25 -45.05
N LEU A 169 -1.19 13.17 -44.15
CA LEU A 169 -1.70 14.50 -44.54
C LEU A 169 -0.64 15.35 -45.25
N ASP A 170 0.62 15.28 -44.83
CA ASP A 170 1.74 15.96 -45.49
C ASP A 170 1.99 15.41 -46.91
N ILE A 171 1.90 14.06 -47.08
CA ILE A 171 1.99 13.46 -48.43
C ILE A 171 0.85 13.95 -49.33
N LEU A 172 -0.40 13.93 -48.84
CA LEU A 172 -1.57 14.41 -49.57
C LEU A 172 -1.43 15.88 -49.93
N ARG A 173 -0.89 16.72 -49.05
CA ARG A 173 -0.67 18.14 -49.26
C ARG A 173 0.43 18.43 -50.26
N SER A 174 1.60 17.74 -50.12
CA SER A 174 2.80 18.02 -50.91
C SER A 174 2.78 17.42 -52.32
N LYS A 175 2.02 16.35 -52.55
CA LYS A 175 1.91 15.66 -53.84
C LYS A 175 0.52 15.75 -54.47
N ARG A 176 -0.20 16.88 -54.20
CA ARG A 176 -1.59 17.07 -54.61
C ARG A 176 -1.85 16.84 -56.09
N ASP A 177 -0.93 17.28 -56.95
CA ASP A 177 -1.08 17.19 -58.43
C ASP A 177 -0.42 15.92 -59.02
N GLY A 178 0.17 15.06 -58.22
CA GLY A 178 0.89 13.87 -58.70
C GLY A 178 0.40 12.55 -58.11
N LEU A 179 -0.64 12.56 -57.26
CA LEU A 179 -1.23 11.34 -56.71
C LEU A 179 -2.48 10.96 -57.54
N ASP A 180 -2.61 9.69 -57.86
CA ASP A 180 -3.86 9.16 -58.39
C ASP A 180 -4.97 9.16 -57.33
N ALA A 181 -6.22 9.23 -57.75
CA ALA A 181 -7.37 9.33 -56.86
C ALA A 181 -7.47 8.10 -55.89
N GLY A 182 -7.06 6.90 -56.29
CA GLY A 182 -7.10 5.72 -55.48
C GLY A 182 -6.07 5.78 -54.31
N THR A 183 -4.85 6.23 -54.62
CA THR A 183 -3.79 6.42 -53.60
C THR A 183 -4.15 7.55 -52.64
N ALA A 184 -4.75 8.64 -53.14
CA ALA A 184 -5.21 9.76 -52.30
C ALA A 184 -6.33 9.32 -51.34
N ALA A 185 -7.29 8.54 -51.81
CA ALA A 185 -8.36 7.96 -51.00
C ALA A 185 -7.77 7.03 -49.93
N HIS A 186 -6.87 6.14 -50.31
CA HIS A 186 -6.22 5.23 -49.37
C HIS A 186 -5.45 5.94 -48.24
N TYR A 187 -4.69 7.02 -48.54
CA TYR A 187 -4.00 7.78 -47.50
C TYR A 187 -4.95 8.55 -46.58
N THR A 188 -6.07 9.02 -47.15
CA THR A 188 -7.14 9.67 -46.36
C THR A 188 -7.77 8.68 -45.41
N ASP A 189 -8.07 7.45 -45.86
CA ASP A 189 -8.64 6.41 -45.02
C ASP A 189 -7.67 6.02 -43.88
N ILE A 190 -6.37 5.88 -44.17
CA ILE A 190 -5.38 5.62 -43.11
C ILE A 190 -5.34 6.76 -42.09
N ALA A 191 -5.33 8.01 -42.53
CA ALA A 191 -5.32 9.16 -41.64
C ALA A 191 -6.59 9.19 -40.76
N TYR A 192 -7.76 8.92 -41.36
CA TYR A 192 -9.03 8.82 -40.64
C TYR A 192 -9.02 7.70 -39.57
N GLU A 193 -8.62 6.48 -39.93
CA GLU A 193 -8.52 5.36 -39.02
C GLU A 193 -7.57 5.65 -37.83
N LYS A 194 -6.43 6.31 -38.11
CA LYS A 194 -5.49 6.71 -37.06
C LYS A 194 -6.05 7.80 -36.14
N SER A 195 -6.87 8.71 -36.72
CA SER A 195 -7.57 9.75 -35.93
C SER A 195 -8.63 9.14 -35.02
N LYS A 196 -9.41 8.17 -35.50
CA LYS A 196 -10.37 7.44 -34.68
C LYS A 196 -9.69 6.64 -33.55
N LYS A 197 -8.54 6.04 -33.84
CA LYS A 197 -7.74 5.38 -32.81
C LYS A 197 -7.24 6.37 -31.74
N LEU A 198 -6.79 7.55 -32.15
CA LEU A 198 -6.33 8.61 -31.23
C LEU A 198 -7.48 9.10 -30.34
N GLU A 199 -8.66 9.34 -30.93
CA GLU A 199 -9.88 9.74 -30.19
C GLU A 199 -10.21 8.72 -29.09
N LYS A 200 -10.21 7.42 -29.44
CA LYS A 200 -10.44 6.33 -28.48
C LYS A 200 -9.42 6.35 -27.33
N LEU A 201 -8.12 6.51 -27.64
CA LEU A 201 -7.06 6.58 -26.62
C LEU A 201 -7.27 7.75 -25.65
N ILE A 202 -7.65 8.92 -26.16
CA ILE A 202 -7.96 10.10 -25.36
C ILE A 202 -9.14 9.83 -24.43
N ASN A 203 -10.22 9.24 -24.95
CA ASN A 203 -11.42 8.93 -24.16
C ASN A 203 -11.14 7.87 -23.08
N GLU A 204 -10.32 6.87 -23.36
CA GLU A 204 -9.86 5.89 -22.36
C GLU A 204 -9.05 6.58 -21.25
N LEU A 205 -8.16 7.51 -21.61
CA LEU A 205 -7.35 8.27 -20.66
C LEU A 205 -8.21 9.16 -19.76
N PHE A 206 -9.16 9.94 -20.34
CA PHE A 206 -10.08 10.77 -19.55
C PHE A 206 -10.93 9.94 -18.61
N GLY A 207 -11.42 8.79 -19.06
CA GLY A 207 -12.17 7.87 -18.22
C GLY A 207 -11.32 7.33 -17.07
N PHE A 208 -10.05 7.02 -17.35
CA PHE A 208 -9.13 6.54 -16.32
C PHE A 208 -8.78 7.63 -15.30
N THR A 209 -8.53 8.88 -15.72
CA THR A 209 -8.20 9.98 -14.81
C THR A 209 -9.36 10.32 -13.88
N LYS A 210 -10.60 10.33 -14.37
CA LYS A 210 -11.80 10.54 -13.55
C LYS A 210 -12.00 9.41 -12.52
N LEU A 211 -11.77 8.15 -12.93
CA LEU A 211 -11.84 7.00 -12.04
C LEU A 211 -10.76 7.04 -10.93
N SER A 212 -9.52 7.35 -11.31
CA SER A 212 -8.39 7.37 -10.37
C SER A 212 -8.42 8.58 -9.43
N GLY A 213 -9.04 9.68 -9.84
CA GLY A 213 -9.21 10.90 -9.04
C GLY A 213 -10.38 10.84 -8.04
N GLY A 214 -11.19 9.78 -8.05
CA GLY A 214 -12.41 9.70 -7.22
C GLY A 214 -13.50 10.69 -7.63
N GLU A 215 -13.36 11.31 -8.80
CA GLU A 215 -14.30 12.32 -9.33
C GLU A 215 -15.49 11.69 -10.07
N LEU A 216 -15.44 10.38 -10.31
CA LEU A 216 -16.52 9.69 -11.01
C LEU A 216 -17.68 9.46 -10.04
N VAL A 217 -18.78 10.16 -10.29
CA VAL A 217 -20.05 9.94 -9.58
C VAL A 217 -20.82 8.86 -10.33
N MET A 218 -21.18 7.80 -9.62
CA MET A 218 -21.97 6.69 -10.15
C MET A 218 -23.47 7.06 -10.14
N HIS A 219 -24.14 6.95 -11.28
CA HIS A 219 -25.57 7.19 -11.44
C HIS A 219 -26.34 5.87 -11.40
N VAL A 220 -26.66 5.41 -10.19
CA VAL A 220 -27.34 4.12 -9.99
C VAL A 220 -28.79 4.23 -10.45
N SER A 221 -29.21 3.29 -11.29
CA SER A 221 -30.59 3.08 -11.72
C SER A 221 -30.89 1.59 -11.89
N SER A 222 -32.16 1.23 -12.00
CA SER A 222 -32.55 -0.14 -12.35
C SER A 222 -32.35 -0.33 -13.86
N LEU A 223 -31.66 -1.43 -14.22
CA LEU A 223 -31.42 -1.81 -15.62
C LEU A 223 -31.63 -3.31 -15.80
N ASP A 224 -31.98 -3.70 -17.03
CA ASP A 224 -32.02 -5.09 -17.46
C ASP A 224 -30.66 -5.51 -18.03
N LEU A 225 -29.94 -6.36 -17.31
CA LEU A 225 -28.60 -6.78 -17.70
C LEU A 225 -28.58 -7.67 -18.94
N VAL A 226 -29.64 -8.48 -19.15
CA VAL A 226 -29.77 -9.31 -20.37
C VAL A 226 -29.94 -8.42 -21.60
N GLN A 227 -30.80 -7.41 -21.51
CA GLN A 227 -31.03 -6.46 -22.58
C GLN A 227 -29.77 -5.64 -22.88
N LEU A 228 -29.06 -5.17 -21.84
CA LEU A 228 -27.79 -4.44 -22.03
C LEU A 228 -26.75 -5.28 -22.78
N LEU A 229 -26.56 -6.54 -22.38
CA LEU A 229 -25.61 -7.44 -23.05
C LEU A 229 -26.03 -7.77 -24.48
N ALA A 230 -27.31 -8.00 -24.72
CA ALA A 230 -27.83 -8.24 -26.08
C ALA A 230 -27.59 -7.04 -26.99
N GLN A 231 -27.90 -5.83 -26.51
CA GLN A 231 -27.66 -4.59 -27.26
C GLN A 231 -26.19 -4.41 -27.60
N LEU A 232 -25.29 -4.59 -26.64
CA LEU A 232 -23.84 -4.48 -26.89
C LEU A 232 -23.36 -5.51 -27.91
N LEU A 233 -23.82 -6.76 -27.84
CA LEU A 233 -23.45 -7.78 -28.84
C LEU A 233 -23.94 -7.40 -30.24
N GLU A 234 -25.10 -6.82 -30.39
CA GLU A 234 -25.60 -6.29 -31.67
C GLU A 234 -24.75 -5.10 -32.18
N GLU A 235 -24.35 -4.19 -31.31
CA GLU A 235 -23.47 -3.07 -31.66
C GLU A 235 -22.08 -3.55 -32.14
N PHE A 236 -21.57 -4.67 -31.60
CA PHE A 236 -20.32 -5.29 -32.05
C PHE A 236 -20.49 -6.23 -33.27
N TYR A 237 -21.71 -6.44 -33.81
CA TYR A 237 -21.96 -7.34 -34.93
C TYR A 237 -21.03 -7.10 -36.13
N PRO A 238 -20.80 -5.85 -36.64
CA PRO A 238 -19.86 -5.61 -37.72
C PRO A 238 -18.44 -6.08 -37.41
N SER A 239 -18.00 -5.96 -36.15
CA SER A 239 -16.68 -6.39 -35.70
C SER A 239 -16.57 -7.91 -35.65
N PHE A 240 -17.63 -8.60 -35.26
CA PHE A 240 -17.70 -10.06 -35.30
C PHE A 240 -17.60 -10.60 -36.73
N VAL A 241 -18.35 -10.01 -37.65
CA VAL A 241 -18.32 -10.38 -39.07
C VAL A 241 -16.92 -10.19 -39.65
N ASN A 242 -16.28 -9.03 -39.41
CA ASN A 242 -14.94 -8.73 -39.87
C ASN A 242 -13.86 -9.68 -39.30
N ALA A 243 -14.05 -10.14 -38.07
CA ALA A 243 -13.14 -11.08 -37.39
C ALA A 243 -13.47 -12.54 -37.68
N GLY A 244 -14.57 -12.84 -38.40
CA GLY A 244 -15.07 -14.20 -38.63
C GLY A 244 -15.47 -14.93 -37.34
N LEU A 245 -15.98 -14.20 -36.35
CA LEU A 245 -16.39 -14.71 -35.04
C LEU A 245 -17.92 -14.95 -35.01
N HIS A 246 -18.31 -16.06 -34.43
CA HIS A 246 -19.70 -16.32 -34.02
C HIS A 246 -19.85 -15.97 -32.54
N TYR A 247 -20.93 -15.28 -32.20
CA TYR A 247 -21.22 -14.98 -30.77
C TYR A 247 -22.53 -15.65 -30.35
N GLU A 248 -22.64 -15.92 -29.06
CA GLU A 248 -23.81 -16.53 -28.42
C GLU A 248 -24.01 -15.92 -27.04
N LEU A 249 -25.23 -15.44 -26.75
CA LEU A 249 -25.66 -15.04 -25.40
C LEU A 249 -26.49 -16.16 -24.80
N ILE A 250 -26.02 -16.72 -23.69
CA ILE A 250 -26.65 -17.82 -22.97
C ILE A 250 -27.04 -17.30 -21.59
N ALA A 251 -28.31 -16.96 -21.42
CA ALA A 251 -28.86 -16.50 -20.17
C ALA A 251 -29.85 -17.51 -19.60
N ASP A 252 -29.87 -17.66 -18.29
CA ASP A 252 -30.83 -18.51 -17.57
C ASP A 252 -32.24 -17.88 -17.47
N ARG A 253 -32.36 -16.59 -17.84
CA ARG A 253 -33.61 -15.81 -17.84
C ARG A 253 -33.65 -14.88 -19.06
N GLU A 254 -34.87 -14.57 -19.51
CA GLU A 254 -35.08 -13.63 -20.63
C GLU A 254 -34.86 -12.16 -20.21
N SER A 255 -35.02 -11.84 -18.93
CA SER A 255 -34.84 -10.49 -18.36
C SER A 255 -34.31 -10.61 -16.95
N LEU A 256 -33.36 -9.76 -16.58
CA LEU A 256 -32.78 -9.71 -15.26
C LEU A 256 -32.51 -8.28 -14.80
N GLY A 257 -33.37 -7.78 -13.89
CA GLY A 257 -33.20 -6.48 -13.26
C GLY A 257 -32.07 -6.51 -12.22
N ILE A 258 -31.17 -5.53 -12.32
CA ILE A 258 -30.14 -5.22 -11.33
C ILE A 258 -30.11 -3.71 -11.09
N GLU A 259 -29.54 -3.31 -9.95
CA GLU A 259 -29.18 -1.92 -9.67
C GLU A 259 -27.74 -1.64 -10.09
N GLY A 260 -27.50 -0.57 -10.85
CA GLY A 260 -26.18 -0.19 -11.29
C GLY A 260 -26.22 1.07 -12.16
N ASP A 261 -25.04 1.48 -12.59
CA ASP A 261 -24.89 2.56 -13.59
C ASP A 261 -24.80 1.93 -14.99
N PRO A 262 -25.84 2.14 -15.86
CA PRO A 262 -25.89 1.49 -17.16
C PRO A 262 -24.70 1.85 -18.07
N GLU A 263 -24.26 3.12 -18.06
CA GLU A 263 -23.16 3.58 -18.91
C GLU A 263 -21.81 2.97 -18.45
N LEU A 264 -21.60 2.89 -17.14
CA LEU A 264 -20.39 2.28 -16.60
C LEU A 264 -20.37 0.77 -16.82
N LEU A 265 -21.51 0.08 -16.63
CA LEU A 265 -21.59 -1.37 -16.88
C LEU A 265 -21.47 -1.68 -18.38
N ALA A 266 -22.07 -0.87 -19.27
CA ALA A 266 -21.84 -1.00 -20.70
C ALA A 266 -20.33 -0.94 -21.01
N ARG A 267 -19.62 0.03 -20.44
CA ARG A 267 -18.16 0.18 -20.63
C ARG A 267 -17.36 -1.02 -20.14
N VAL A 268 -17.79 -1.69 -19.04
CA VAL A 268 -17.17 -2.95 -18.58
C VAL A 268 -17.26 -4.01 -19.68
N PHE A 269 -18.49 -4.27 -20.16
CA PHE A 269 -18.71 -5.34 -21.13
C PHE A 269 -18.17 -4.99 -22.53
N GLU A 270 -18.19 -3.73 -22.96
CA GLU A 270 -17.48 -3.28 -24.16
C GLU A 270 -15.98 -3.62 -24.13
N ASN A 271 -15.30 -3.39 -22.98
CA ASN A 271 -13.90 -3.73 -22.81
C ASN A 271 -13.67 -5.24 -22.87
N LEU A 272 -14.55 -6.05 -22.24
CA LEU A 272 -14.41 -7.51 -22.24
C LEU A 272 -14.72 -8.10 -23.61
N ILE A 273 -15.81 -7.67 -24.26
CA ILE A 273 -16.19 -8.12 -25.61
C ILE A 273 -15.13 -7.69 -26.63
N GLY A 274 -14.66 -6.44 -26.58
CA GLY A 274 -13.59 -5.95 -27.43
C GLY A 274 -12.29 -6.74 -27.30
N ASN A 275 -11.91 -7.10 -26.08
CA ASN A 275 -10.77 -8.00 -25.84
C ASN A 275 -11.02 -9.40 -26.40
N ALA A 276 -12.21 -9.95 -26.21
CA ALA A 276 -12.58 -11.26 -26.73
C ALA A 276 -12.55 -11.31 -28.27
N ILE A 277 -12.98 -10.26 -28.96
CA ILE A 277 -12.87 -10.12 -30.42
C ILE A 277 -11.39 -10.10 -30.84
N LYS A 278 -10.61 -9.28 -30.17
CA LYS A 278 -9.22 -9.03 -30.50
C LYS A 278 -8.31 -10.25 -30.30
N TYR A 279 -8.53 -11.00 -29.24
CA TYR A 279 -7.68 -12.15 -28.85
C TYR A 279 -8.32 -13.51 -29.11
N GLY A 280 -9.63 -13.53 -29.36
CA GLY A 280 -10.40 -14.75 -29.59
C GLY A 280 -10.62 -15.10 -31.06
N ALA A 281 -10.13 -14.30 -32.04
CA ALA A 281 -10.39 -14.50 -33.47
C ALA A 281 -9.97 -15.90 -34.01
N GLU A 282 -8.89 -16.48 -33.48
CA GLU A 282 -8.43 -17.82 -33.87
C GLU A 282 -9.44 -18.93 -33.51
N GLY A 283 -10.15 -18.78 -32.39
CA GLY A 283 -11.15 -19.74 -31.92
C GLY A 283 -12.52 -19.60 -32.56
N LYS A 284 -12.74 -18.55 -33.37
CA LYS A 284 -13.97 -18.27 -34.14
C LYS A 284 -15.27 -18.27 -33.33
N GLN A 285 -15.20 -18.24 -32.01
CA GLN A 285 -16.37 -18.27 -31.13
C GLN A 285 -16.19 -17.37 -29.90
N LEU A 286 -17.24 -16.63 -29.55
CA LEU A 286 -17.43 -15.89 -28.31
C LEU A 286 -18.70 -16.37 -27.65
N ARG A 287 -18.65 -16.67 -26.37
CA ARG A 287 -19.83 -16.97 -25.56
C ARG A 287 -19.94 -16.06 -24.38
N VAL A 288 -21.12 -15.51 -24.18
CA VAL A 288 -21.46 -14.72 -23.01
C VAL A 288 -22.50 -15.49 -22.20
N TYR A 289 -22.11 -15.94 -21.02
CA TYR A 289 -23.01 -16.63 -20.10
C TYR A 289 -23.48 -15.66 -19.03
N LEU A 290 -24.76 -15.70 -18.71
CA LEU A 290 -25.36 -14.98 -17.60
C LEU A 290 -26.06 -15.98 -16.71
N VAL A 291 -25.63 -16.07 -15.44
CA VAL A 291 -26.15 -16.98 -14.43
C VAL A 291 -26.62 -16.17 -13.22
N THR A 292 -27.87 -16.39 -12.81
CA THR A 292 -28.49 -15.68 -11.70
C THR A 292 -28.31 -16.49 -10.41
N GLU A 293 -27.75 -15.85 -9.39
CA GLU A 293 -27.69 -16.32 -8.01
C GLU A 293 -28.75 -15.57 -7.17
N GLU A 294 -28.98 -15.96 -5.92
CA GLU A 294 -29.98 -15.32 -5.06
C GLU A 294 -29.78 -13.80 -4.95
N ASN A 295 -28.57 -13.37 -4.59
CA ASN A 295 -28.22 -11.96 -4.36
C ASN A 295 -27.23 -11.39 -5.39
N PHE A 296 -26.73 -12.22 -6.29
CA PHE A 296 -25.69 -11.87 -7.27
C PHE A 296 -26.11 -12.29 -8.67
N VAL A 297 -25.45 -11.72 -9.64
CA VAL A 297 -25.44 -12.18 -11.03
C VAL A 297 -24.00 -12.35 -11.47
N THR A 298 -23.75 -13.44 -12.18
CA THR A 298 -22.42 -13.75 -12.74
C THR A 298 -22.50 -13.72 -14.27
N VAL A 299 -21.71 -12.82 -14.88
CA VAL A 299 -21.51 -12.75 -16.33
C VAL A 299 -20.14 -13.29 -16.67
N ARG A 300 -20.08 -14.27 -17.60
CA ARG A 300 -18.82 -14.86 -18.08
C ARG A 300 -18.68 -14.60 -19.57
N VAL A 301 -17.65 -13.85 -19.95
CA VAL A 301 -17.28 -13.60 -21.35
C VAL A 301 -16.15 -14.55 -21.70
N VAL A 302 -16.41 -15.52 -22.57
CA VAL A 302 -15.49 -16.62 -22.91
C VAL A 302 -15.09 -16.55 -24.36
N ASN A 303 -13.80 -16.47 -24.62
CA ASN A 303 -13.23 -16.58 -25.96
C ASN A 303 -12.24 -17.75 -26.07
N TYR A 304 -12.11 -18.31 -27.25
CA TYR A 304 -11.33 -19.54 -27.52
C TYR A 304 -10.10 -19.23 -28.39
N GLY A 305 -9.32 -18.23 -27.97
CA GLY A 305 -8.07 -17.84 -28.65
C GLY A 305 -6.82 -18.36 -27.97
N LYS A 306 -5.74 -17.59 -28.08
CA LYS A 306 -4.48 -17.91 -27.39
C LYS A 306 -4.68 -17.87 -25.87
N LEU A 307 -4.08 -18.86 -25.19
CA LEU A 307 -4.11 -18.92 -23.74
C LEU A 307 -3.25 -17.81 -23.13
N ILE A 308 -3.69 -17.31 -21.99
CA ILE A 308 -2.88 -16.43 -21.14
C ILE A 308 -2.04 -17.33 -20.24
N PRO A 309 -0.69 -17.20 -20.23
CA PRO A 309 0.15 -17.96 -19.32
C PRO A 309 -0.26 -17.76 -17.84
N ALA A 310 -0.14 -18.81 -17.03
CA ALA A 310 -0.59 -18.77 -15.64
C ALA A 310 0.11 -17.69 -14.82
N GLU A 311 1.39 -17.42 -15.10
CA GLU A 311 2.18 -16.35 -14.48
C GLU A 311 1.70 -14.95 -14.84
N GLU A 312 1.00 -14.78 -15.97
CA GLU A 312 0.50 -13.48 -16.44
C GLU A 312 -0.93 -13.17 -15.94
N LEU A 313 -1.70 -14.20 -15.55
CA LEU A 313 -3.09 -14.04 -15.09
C LEU A 313 -3.26 -13.05 -13.92
N PRO A 314 -2.41 -13.04 -12.87
CA PRO A 314 -2.52 -12.08 -11.78
C PRO A 314 -2.37 -10.62 -12.24
N HIS A 315 -1.67 -10.40 -13.36
CA HIS A 315 -1.27 -9.09 -13.84
C HIS A 315 -2.17 -8.50 -14.92
N VAL A 316 -3.12 -9.26 -15.49
CA VAL A 316 -3.93 -8.77 -16.62
C VAL A 316 -4.81 -7.57 -16.28
N PHE A 317 -5.12 -7.33 -15.01
CA PHE A 317 -5.83 -6.17 -14.52
C PHE A 317 -4.92 -5.02 -14.09
N ASP A 318 -3.59 -5.22 -14.08
CA ASP A 318 -2.64 -4.18 -13.74
C ASP A 318 -2.64 -3.08 -14.81
N ARG A 319 -2.34 -1.85 -14.39
CA ARG A 319 -2.34 -0.69 -15.27
C ARG A 319 -1.28 -0.84 -16.37
N PHE A 320 -1.67 -0.65 -17.64
CA PHE A 320 -0.76 -0.75 -18.82
C PHE A 320 -0.14 -2.12 -19.05
N TYR A 321 -0.60 -3.10 -18.28
CA TYR A 321 -0.09 -4.45 -18.46
C TYR A 321 -0.56 -5.05 -19.79
N ARG A 322 0.34 -5.72 -20.47
CA ARG A 322 0.08 -6.43 -21.72
C ARG A 322 0.95 -7.65 -21.76
N VAL A 323 0.34 -8.80 -21.99
CA VAL A 323 1.03 -10.05 -22.20
C VAL A 323 2.07 -9.87 -23.32
N GLU A 324 3.33 -10.29 -23.13
CA GLU A 324 4.43 -10.00 -24.07
C GLU A 324 4.15 -10.40 -25.51
N GLN A 325 3.45 -11.51 -25.73
CA GLN A 325 3.05 -11.98 -27.07
C GLN A 325 2.06 -11.03 -27.77
N SER A 326 1.40 -10.11 -27.06
CA SER A 326 0.44 -9.14 -27.59
C SER A 326 1.05 -7.77 -27.92
N ARG A 327 2.37 -7.56 -27.71
CA ARG A 327 3.06 -6.29 -27.95
C ARG A 327 3.24 -5.94 -29.43
N ASN A 328 2.87 -6.83 -30.37
CA ASN A 328 2.92 -6.53 -31.79
C ASN A 328 2.03 -5.34 -32.16
N ALA A 329 2.55 -4.43 -32.99
CA ALA A 329 1.88 -3.16 -33.37
C ALA A 329 0.49 -3.36 -34.05
N LYS A 330 0.18 -4.55 -34.58
CA LYS A 330 -1.12 -4.88 -35.18
C LYS A 330 -2.24 -5.07 -34.15
N THR A 331 -1.91 -5.44 -32.89
CA THR A 331 -2.88 -5.67 -31.82
C THR A 331 -2.91 -4.53 -30.81
N GLY A 332 -2.74 -3.29 -31.25
CA GLY A 332 -2.69 -2.08 -30.41
C GLY A 332 -3.79 -2.00 -29.33
N GLY A 333 -3.40 -1.57 -28.14
CA GLY A 333 -4.29 -1.30 -26.98
C GLY A 333 -3.49 -0.68 -25.87
N THR A 334 -4.12 0.21 -25.07
CA THR A 334 -3.50 0.97 -23.98
C THR A 334 -3.11 0.14 -22.77
N GLY A 335 -3.69 -1.04 -22.60
CA GLY A 335 -3.61 -1.80 -21.34
C GLY A 335 -4.44 -1.18 -20.20
N LEU A 336 -5.32 -0.21 -20.51
CA LEU A 336 -6.20 0.43 -19.53
C LEU A 336 -7.59 -0.21 -19.46
N GLY A 337 -8.05 -0.87 -20.52
CA GLY A 337 -9.43 -1.35 -20.62
C GLY A 337 -9.83 -2.32 -19.50
N LEU A 338 -8.98 -3.29 -19.17
CA LEU A 338 -9.26 -4.25 -18.08
C LEU A 338 -9.15 -3.60 -16.70
N THR A 339 -8.22 -2.67 -16.50
CA THR A 339 -8.11 -1.90 -15.25
C THR A 339 -9.37 -1.03 -15.04
N ILE A 340 -9.87 -0.38 -16.11
CA ILE A 340 -11.12 0.38 -16.07
C ILE A 340 -12.29 -0.54 -15.74
N ALA A 341 -12.39 -1.70 -16.37
CA ALA A 341 -13.44 -2.67 -16.10
C ALA A 341 -13.41 -3.12 -14.63
N LYS A 342 -12.23 -3.44 -14.09
CA LYS A 342 -12.06 -3.82 -12.68
C LYS A 342 -12.52 -2.71 -11.74
N ASN A 343 -12.06 -1.49 -11.92
CA ASN A 343 -12.44 -0.37 -11.06
C ASN A 343 -13.97 -0.12 -11.08
N ILE A 344 -14.60 -0.19 -12.26
CA ILE A 344 -16.06 -0.03 -12.38
C ILE A 344 -16.81 -1.16 -11.66
N VAL A 345 -16.36 -2.40 -11.81
CA VAL A 345 -16.95 -3.55 -11.11
C VAL A 345 -16.80 -3.41 -9.60
N GLU A 346 -15.64 -2.98 -9.11
CA GLU A 346 -15.40 -2.70 -7.69
C GLU A 346 -16.29 -1.55 -7.16
N MET A 347 -16.51 -0.49 -7.95
CA MET A 347 -17.47 0.58 -7.61
C MET A 347 -18.90 0.04 -7.44
N HIS A 348 -19.28 -0.96 -8.24
CA HIS A 348 -20.54 -1.69 -8.11
C HIS A 348 -20.51 -2.79 -7.04
N ARG A 349 -19.50 -2.82 -6.16
CA ARG A 349 -19.29 -3.85 -5.12
C ARG A 349 -19.25 -5.28 -5.67
N GLY A 350 -18.89 -5.40 -6.94
CA GLY A 350 -18.70 -6.67 -7.63
C GLY A 350 -17.26 -7.13 -7.58
N GLU A 351 -17.05 -8.27 -8.21
CA GLU A 351 -15.73 -8.88 -8.40
C GLU A 351 -15.52 -9.23 -9.87
N ILE A 352 -14.30 -9.02 -10.37
CA ILE A 352 -13.91 -9.48 -11.70
C ILE A 352 -12.69 -10.39 -11.58
N THR A 353 -12.77 -11.55 -12.21
CA THR A 353 -11.69 -12.54 -12.25
C THR A 353 -11.46 -13.03 -13.67
N VAL A 354 -10.33 -13.71 -13.89
CA VAL A 354 -9.98 -14.31 -15.19
C VAL A 354 -9.45 -15.71 -14.98
N THR A 355 -9.83 -16.61 -15.89
CA THR A 355 -9.26 -17.94 -16.03
C THR A 355 -8.89 -18.19 -17.48
N SER A 356 -7.81 -18.91 -17.75
CA SER A 356 -7.37 -19.25 -19.11
C SER A 356 -6.79 -20.64 -19.10
N ASP A 357 -7.50 -21.55 -19.74
CA ASP A 357 -7.12 -22.95 -19.90
C ASP A 357 -7.63 -23.51 -21.25
N TRP A 358 -7.54 -24.80 -21.45
CA TRP A 358 -7.96 -25.49 -22.69
C TRP A 358 -9.46 -25.31 -23.01
N SER A 359 -10.29 -24.91 -22.04
CA SER A 359 -11.70 -24.59 -22.26
C SER A 359 -11.93 -23.15 -22.73
N GLY A 360 -10.85 -22.35 -22.84
CA GLY A 360 -10.88 -20.96 -23.28
C GLY A 360 -10.38 -19.97 -22.23
N THR A 361 -10.34 -18.70 -22.60
CA THR A 361 -10.12 -17.58 -21.68
C THR A 361 -11.47 -17.01 -21.28
N ALA A 362 -11.78 -17.05 -19.99
CA ALA A 362 -13.02 -16.56 -19.42
C ALA A 362 -12.76 -15.39 -18.46
N PHE A 363 -13.31 -14.22 -18.79
CA PHE A 363 -13.47 -13.12 -17.84
C PHE A 363 -14.79 -13.25 -17.14
N VAL A 364 -14.78 -13.28 -15.81
CA VAL A 364 -15.94 -13.51 -14.96
C VAL A 364 -16.21 -12.26 -14.13
N VAL A 365 -17.38 -11.67 -14.32
CA VAL A 365 -17.87 -10.49 -13.56
C VAL A 365 -18.99 -10.94 -12.69
N ARG A 366 -18.88 -10.76 -11.39
CA ARG A 366 -19.91 -11.03 -10.39
C ARG A 366 -20.40 -9.72 -9.79
N LEU A 367 -21.67 -9.41 -9.93
CA LEU A 367 -22.30 -8.17 -9.47
C LEU A 367 -23.39 -8.48 -8.46
N PRO A 368 -23.56 -7.67 -7.40
CA PRO A 368 -24.76 -7.75 -6.56
C PRO A 368 -25.98 -7.28 -7.35
N ARG A 369 -27.13 -7.90 -7.12
CA ARG A 369 -28.38 -7.50 -7.79
C ARG A 369 -28.93 -6.19 -7.26
N ASN A 370 -28.71 -5.90 -5.98
CA ASN A 370 -29.13 -4.67 -5.32
C ASN A 370 -27.90 -4.01 -4.68
N LEU A 371 -27.73 -2.72 -4.93
CA LEU A 371 -26.67 -1.89 -4.33
C LEU A 371 -27.26 -1.20 -3.09
N ASP A 372 -27.15 -1.84 -1.94
CA ASP A 372 -27.62 -1.27 -0.67
C ASP A 372 -26.63 -0.19 -0.18
N PHE A 373 -26.91 1.07 -0.50
CA PHE A 373 -26.13 2.23 -0.08
C PHE A 373 -26.61 2.73 1.29
N THR A 374 -26.55 1.90 2.33
CA THR A 374 -26.74 2.41 3.68
C THR A 374 -25.55 3.29 4.09
N LYS A 375 -25.86 4.43 4.72
CA LYS A 375 -24.90 5.50 5.10
C LYS A 375 -23.67 5.04 5.91
N GLU A 376 -23.70 3.86 6.49
CA GLU A 376 -22.62 3.29 7.31
C GLU A 376 -21.39 2.83 6.50
N ASN A 377 -21.55 2.60 5.20
CA ASN A 377 -20.46 2.05 4.37
C ASN A 377 -19.62 3.11 3.63
N PHE A 378 -20.05 4.39 3.60
CA PHE A 378 -19.24 5.48 3.02
C PHE A 378 -18.07 5.93 3.93
N ALA A 379 -18.14 5.66 5.23
CA ALA A 379 -17.09 6.03 6.19
C ALA A 379 -15.83 5.16 6.10
N ASN A 380 -15.94 3.94 5.56
CA ASN A 380 -14.82 2.98 5.49
C ASN A 380 -14.13 2.92 4.11
N ALA A 381 -14.59 3.65 3.11
CA ALA A 381 -13.98 3.69 1.77
C ALA A 381 -12.96 4.81 1.59
N ASN A 382 -12.78 5.68 2.62
CA ASN A 382 -11.83 6.81 2.62
C ASN A 382 -10.74 6.70 3.71
N HIS A 383 -10.34 5.46 4.06
CA HIS A 383 -9.15 5.26 4.92
C HIS A 383 -8.12 4.36 4.25
#